data_69a51bb4efd641824f76a68e27119bc5
#
_entry.id   69a51bb4efd641824f76a68e27119bc5
#
_cell.length_a   1.000
_cell.length_b   1.000
_cell.length_c   1.000
_cell.angle_alpha   90.00
_cell.angle_beta   90.00
_cell.angle_gamma   90.00
#
_symmetry.space_group_name_H-M   'P 1'
#
loop_
_entity.id
_entity.type
_entity.pdbx_description
1 polymer ?
#
loop_
_entity_poly.entity_id
_entity_poly.type
_entity_poly.pdbx_seq_one_letter_code
_entity_poly.pdbx_strand_id
1 'polypeptide(L)'
;IIPSVIITLPQAIWTLISFIDTLPYDLEEAAQIDGCSRFQSVVKIIMPLAAPGIFTTAIIAFITAWNEFMFSLVLVTRDSMRTVPVAISLFPGQYTVPWGDMAAASVVATVPIVIVVLICQKKIVSGLTSGAVKG
;
A
#
# COMPACT_ATOMS: atom_id res chain seq x y z
N ILE A 1 -12.38 8.16 0.00
CA ILE A 1 -11.62 7.54 -1.11
C ILE A 1 -10.73 8.57 -1.80
N ILE A 2 -11.26 9.71 -2.30
CA ILE A 2 -10.46 10.69 -3.08
C ILE A 2 -9.24 11.21 -2.29
N PRO A 3 -9.36 11.67 -1.03
CA PRO A 3 -8.21 12.14 -0.27
C PRO A 3 -7.14 11.05 -0.05
N SER A 4 -7.57 9.82 0.22
CA SER A 4 -6.65 8.69 0.41
C SER A 4 -5.85 8.40 -0.87
N VAL A 5 -6.48 8.50 -2.05
CA VAL A 5 -5.79 8.34 -3.34
C VAL A 5 -4.76 9.46 -3.55
N ILE A 6 -5.09 10.71 -3.23
CA ILE A 6 -4.18 11.85 -3.39
C ILE A 6 -2.89 11.65 -2.57
N ILE A 7 -2.99 11.06 -1.36
CA ILE A 7 -1.83 10.82 -0.51
C ILE A 7 -1.04 9.59 -0.99
N THR A 8 -1.74 8.50 -1.29
CA THR A 8 -1.06 7.23 -1.61
C THR A 8 -0.48 7.19 -3.01
N LEU A 9 -1.07 7.93 -3.96
CA LEU A 9 -0.65 7.91 -5.36
C LEU A 9 0.81 8.36 -5.57
N PRO A 10 1.27 9.51 -5.04
CA PRO A 10 2.65 9.93 -5.21
C PRO A 10 3.65 8.93 -4.63
N GLN A 11 3.35 8.39 -3.45
CA GLN A 11 4.18 7.37 -2.81
C GLN A 11 4.22 6.08 -3.62
N ALA A 12 3.07 5.64 -4.13
CA ALA A 12 2.98 4.44 -4.95
C ALA A 12 3.78 4.58 -6.26
N ILE A 13 3.65 5.73 -6.94
CA ILE A 13 4.41 6.03 -8.15
C ILE A 13 5.91 6.02 -7.86
N TRP A 14 6.34 6.72 -6.81
CA TRP A 14 7.76 6.75 -6.42
C TRP A 14 8.32 5.36 -6.15
N THR A 15 7.61 4.55 -5.38
CA THR A 15 8.02 3.19 -5.04
C THR A 15 8.11 2.30 -6.30
N LEU A 16 7.13 2.41 -7.21
CA LEU A 16 7.13 1.65 -8.45
C LEU A 16 8.25 2.07 -9.40
N ILE A 17 8.50 3.37 -9.56
CA ILE A 17 9.60 3.87 -10.39
C ILE A 17 10.92 3.35 -9.82
N SER A 18 11.16 3.51 -8.52
CA SER A 18 12.38 3.03 -7.88
C SER A 18 12.61 1.53 -8.07
N PHE A 19 11.54 0.73 -8.13
CA PHE A 19 11.64 -0.69 -8.40
C PHE A 19 11.93 -0.99 -9.87
N ILE A 20 11.23 -0.31 -10.79
CA ILE A 20 11.41 -0.50 -12.24
C ILE A 20 12.83 -0.11 -12.65
N ASP A 21 13.40 0.94 -12.08
CA ASP A 21 14.77 1.39 -12.32
C ASP A 21 15.85 0.36 -11.90
N THR A 22 15.47 -0.66 -11.11
CA THR A 22 16.38 -1.78 -10.79
C THR A 22 16.42 -2.86 -11.87
N LEU A 23 15.46 -2.85 -12.79
CA LEU A 23 15.42 -3.83 -13.88
C LEU A 23 16.44 -3.45 -14.98
N PRO A 24 17.18 -4.42 -15.56
CA PRO A 24 18.12 -4.16 -16.64
C PRO A 24 17.40 -3.60 -17.88
N TYR A 25 17.91 -2.53 -18.43
CA TYR A 25 17.37 -1.87 -19.62
C TYR A 25 17.42 -2.78 -20.86
N ASP A 26 18.40 -3.67 -20.89
CA ASP A 26 18.62 -4.66 -21.97
C ASP A 26 17.40 -5.55 -22.22
N LEU A 27 16.53 -5.73 -21.21
CA LEU A 27 15.29 -6.51 -21.35
C LEU A 27 14.27 -5.85 -22.29
N GLU A 28 14.21 -4.52 -22.27
CA GLU A 28 13.32 -3.77 -23.17
C GLU A 28 13.88 -3.78 -24.61
N GLU A 29 15.19 -3.60 -24.75
CA GLU A 29 15.85 -3.65 -26.06
C GLU A 29 15.74 -5.03 -26.70
N ALA A 30 16.00 -6.10 -25.95
CA ALA A 30 15.84 -7.48 -26.43
C ALA A 30 14.41 -7.75 -26.90
N ALA A 31 13.42 -7.31 -26.13
CA ALA A 31 12.02 -7.47 -26.52
C ALA A 31 11.65 -6.73 -27.81
N GLN A 32 12.24 -5.57 -28.06
CA GLN A 32 12.01 -4.81 -29.29
C GLN A 32 12.71 -5.48 -30.48
N ILE A 33 13.89 -6.06 -30.29
CA ILE A 33 14.58 -6.86 -31.31
C ILE A 33 13.76 -8.09 -31.70
N ASP A 34 13.09 -8.73 -30.70
CA ASP A 34 12.18 -9.86 -30.92
C ASP A 34 10.83 -9.46 -31.56
N GLY A 35 10.67 -8.20 -31.95
CA GLY A 35 9.47 -7.68 -32.65
C GLY A 35 8.32 -7.30 -31.74
N CYS A 36 8.52 -7.21 -30.42
CA CYS A 36 7.51 -6.70 -29.52
C CYS A 36 7.34 -5.18 -29.67
N SER A 37 6.10 -4.70 -29.70
CA SER A 37 5.84 -3.27 -29.53
C SER A 37 6.19 -2.85 -28.09
N ARG A 38 6.43 -1.55 -27.84
CA ARG A 38 6.70 -1.02 -26.48
C ARG A 38 5.65 -1.43 -25.46
N PHE A 39 4.39 -1.38 -25.83
CA PHE A 39 3.30 -1.80 -24.96
C PHE A 39 3.34 -3.31 -24.65
N GLN A 40 3.66 -4.13 -25.65
CA GLN A 40 3.82 -5.58 -25.46
C GLN A 40 5.02 -5.91 -24.56
N SER A 41 6.14 -5.19 -24.71
CA SER A 41 7.31 -5.31 -23.83
C SER A 41 6.94 -5.02 -22.38
N VAL A 42 6.22 -3.93 -22.14
CA VAL A 42 5.76 -3.58 -20.78
C VAL A 42 4.86 -4.67 -20.19
N VAL A 43 3.84 -5.12 -20.93
CA VAL A 43 2.84 -6.05 -20.38
C VAL A 43 3.38 -7.47 -20.25
N LYS A 44 4.19 -7.93 -21.21
CA LYS A 44 4.64 -9.34 -21.24
C LYS A 44 5.94 -9.59 -20.50
N ILE A 45 6.80 -8.56 -20.35
CA ILE A 45 8.13 -8.72 -19.77
C ILE A 45 8.30 -7.88 -18.51
N ILE A 46 8.12 -6.56 -18.60
CA ILE A 46 8.39 -5.66 -17.47
C ILE A 46 7.40 -5.89 -16.33
N MET A 47 6.10 -5.99 -16.61
CA MET A 47 5.07 -6.14 -15.60
C MET A 47 5.18 -7.42 -14.76
N PRO A 48 5.43 -8.62 -15.35
CA PRO A 48 5.71 -9.82 -14.58
C PRO A 48 6.98 -9.73 -13.73
N LEU A 49 8.04 -9.11 -14.25
CA LEU A 49 9.28 -8.89 -13.49
C LEU A 49 9.10 -7.85 -12.39
N ALA A 50 8.28 -6.83 -12.61
CA ALA A 50 7.92 -5.83 -11.61
C ALA A 50 6.87 -6.30 -10.58
N ALA A 51 6.31 -7.50 -10.75
CA ALA A 51 5.27 -8.01 -9.85
C ALA A 51 5.63 -7.92 -8.35
N PRO A 52 6.85 -8.25 -7.88
CA PRO A 52 7.19 -8.09 -6.46
C PRO A 52 7.10 -6.63 -6.00
N GLY A 53 7.55 -5.69 -6.82
CA GLY A 53 7.45 -4.24 -6.54
C GLY A 53 5.99 -3.76 -6.51
N ILE A 54 5.17 -4.23 -7.45
CA ILE A 54 3.74 -3.93 -7.49
C ILE A 54 3.04 -4.43 -6.22
N PHE A 55 3.31 -5.67 -5.79
CA PHE A 55 2.75 -6.22 -4.56
C PHE A 55 3.19 -5.43 -3.32
N THR A 56 4.47 -5.09 -3.22
CA THR A 56 5.00 -4.29 -2.11
C THR A 56 4.32 -2.92 -2.05
N THR A 57 4.21 -2.24 -3.18
CA THR A 57 3.54 -0.94 -3.29
C THR A 57 2.06 -1.04 -2.88
N ALA A 58 1.36 -2.08 -3.35
CA ALA A 58 -0.05 -2.30 -3.02
C ALA A 58 -0.27 -2.52 -1.51
N ILE A 59 0.64 -3.25 -0.85
CA ILE A 59 0.57 -3.49 0.59
C ILE A 59 0.81 -2.19 1.37
N ILE A 60 1.82 -1.41 0.99
CA ILE A 60 2.11 -0.12 1.63
C ILE A 60 0.93 0.83 1.46
N ALA A 61 0.35 0.92 0.26
CA ALA A 61 -0.83 1.72 -0.02
C ALA A 61 -2.04 1.26 0.82
N PHE A 62 -2.25 -0.06 0.96
CA PHE A 62 -3.29 -0.61 1.81
C PHE A 62 -3.10 -0.22 3.28
N ILE A 63 -1.90 -0.38 3.84
CA ILE A 63 -1.60 -0.01 5.23
C ILE A 63 -1.82 1.48 5.45
N THR A 64 -1.37 2.32 4.52
CA THR A 64 -1.56 3.78 4.59
C THR A 64 -3.05 4.15 4.56
N ALA A 65 -3.81 3.56 3.66
CA ALA A 65 -5.25 3.81 3.56
C ALA A 65 -6.04 3.26 4.77
N TRP A 66 -5.62 2.11 5.32
CA TRP A 66 -6.24 1.52 6.51
C TRP A 66 -6.05 2.39 7.75
N ASN A 67 -4.88 2.98 7.91
CA ASN A 67 -4.54 3.84 9.04
C ASN A 67 -4.94 5.32 8.82
N GLU A 68 -5.63 5.64 7.70
CA GLU A 68 -6.06 6.99 7.42
C GLU A 68 -7.06 7.46 8.50
N PHE A 69 -6.73 8.56 9.14
CA PHE A 69 -7.48 9.14 10.25
C PHE A 69 -8.00 10.54 9.95
N MET A 70 -7.11 11.42 9.49
CA MET A 70 -7.36 12.87 9.42
C MET A 70 -8.50 13.22 8.46
N PHE A 71 -8.45 12.72 7.23
CA PHE A 71 -9.49 13.04 6.24
C PHE A 71 -10.81 12.36 6.55
N SER A 72 -10.77 11.15 7.11
CA SER A 72 -11.98 10.48 7.54
C SER A 72 -12.65 11.22 8.68
N LEU A 73 -11.88 11.74 9.64
CA LEU A 73 -12.40 12.50 10.75
C LEU A 73 -13.07 13.81 10.29
N VAL A 74 -12.43 14.53 9.36
CA VAL A 74 -12.88 15.87 8.94
C VAL A 74 -13.96 15.81 7.85
N LEU A 75 -13.84 14.90 6.89
CA LEU A 75 -14.68 14.91 5.68
C LEU A 75 -15.84 13.92 5.74
N VAL A 76 -15.78 12.90 6.61
CA VAL A 76 -16.84 11.87 6.66
C VAL A 76 -17.82 12.18 7.79
N THR A 77 -19.01 12.60 7.40
CA THR A 77 -20.10 12.93 8.32
C THR A 77 -20.94 11.72 8.74
N ARG A 78 -20.94 10.65 7.91
CA ARG A 78 -21.72 9.42 8.19
C ARG A 78 -20.87 8.44 8.98
N ASP A 79 -21.35 8.01 10.15
CA ASP A 79 -20.64 7.07 11.04
C ASP A 79 -20.31 5.73 10.34
N SER A 80 -21.21 5.22 9.50
CA SER A 80 -21.03 3.96 8.76
C SER A 80 -19.93 4.00 7.67
N MET A 81 -19.40 5.19 7.36
CA MET A 81 -18.38 5.37 6.32
C MET A 81 -17.02 5.80 6.88
N ARG A 82 -16.90 5.92 8.21
CA ARG A 82 -15.66 6.29 8.88
C ARG A 82 -14.64 5.16 8.81
N THR A 83 -13.36 5.51 8.80
CA THR A 83 -12.29 4.54 8.95
C THR A 83 -12.25 3.96 10.37
N VAL A 84 -11.67 2.78 10.52
CA VAL A 84 -11.60 2.10 11.81
C VAL A 84 -10.90 2.94 12.88
N PRO A 85 -9.76 3.60 12.61
CA PRO A 85 -9.12 4.48 13.60
C PRO A 85 -10.03 5.62 14.08
N VAL A 86 -10.80 6.23 13.17
CA VAL A 86 -11.75 7.29 13.55
C VAL A 86 -12.89 6.71 14.38
N ALA A 87 -13.44 5.57 13.99
CA ALA A 87 -14.50 4.92 14.76
C ALA A 87 -14.06 4.65 16.21
N ILE A 88 -12.83 4.13 16.40
CA ILE A 88 -12.28 3.89 17.75
C ILE A 88 -12.09 5.20 18.52
N SER A 89 -11.61 6.26 17.89
CA SER A 89 -11.40 7.55 18.57
C SER A 89 -12.68 8.23 19.04
N LEU A 90 -13.81 7.84 18.50
CA LEU A 90 -15.13 8.37 18.85
C LEU A 90 -15.88 7.52 19.89
N PHE A 91 -15.29 6.42 20.40
CA PHE A 91 -15.85 5.63 21.50
C PHE A 91 -16.01 6.40 22.83
N PRO A 92 -15.13 7.37 23.19
CA PRO A 92 -15.31 8.14 24.40
C PRO A 92 -16.65 8.87 24.40
N GLY A 93 -17.46 8.60 25.44
CA GLY A 93 -18.66 9.36 25.70
C GLY A 93 -18.34 10.70 26.39
N GLN A 94 -19.36 11.54 26.57
CA GLN A 94 -19.21 12.87 27.16
C GLN A 94 -18.67 12.86 28.61
N TYR A 95 -18.88 11.75 29.34
CA TYR A 95 -18.51 11.63 30.75
C TYR A 95 -17.67 10.43 31.12
N THR A 96 -17.49 9.47 30.17
CA THR A 96 -16.75 8.23 30.43
C THR A 96 -15.90 7.85 29.24
N VAL A 97 -14.72 7.33 29.53
CA VAL A 97 -13.82 6.78 28.51
C VAL A 97 -13.77 5.26 28.68
N PRO A 98 -14.38 4.47 27.79
CA PRO A 98 -14.41 3.02 27.89
C PRO A 98 -13.07 2.40 27.42
N TRP A 99 -12.04 2.52 28.24
CA TRP A 99 -10.68 2.06 27.89
C TRP A 99 -10.62 0.60 27.47
N GLY A 100 -11.41 -0.26 28.11
CA GLY A 100 -11.47 -1.69 27.76
C GLY A 100 -11.98 -1.94 26.34
N ASP A 101 -13.07 -1.26 25.97
CA ASP A 101 -13.68 -1.40 24.64
C ASP A 101 -12.77 -0.81 23.55
N MET A 102 -12.14 0.33 23.84
CA MET A 102 -11.18 0.95 22.93
C MET A 102 -9.95 0.05 22.70
N ALA A 103 -9.43 -0.56 23.76
CA ALA A 103 -8.32 -1.52 23.66
C ALA A 103 -8.72 -2.75 22.84
N ALA A 104 -9.88 -3.33 23.12
CA ALA A 104 -10.40 -4.48 22.38
C ALA A 104 -10.60 -4.14 20.88
N ALA A 105 -11.22 -3.01 20.58
CA ALA A 105 -11.43 -2.53 19.22
C ALA A 105 -10.09 -2.30 18.49
N SER A 106 -9.08 -1.75 19.17
CA SER A 106 -7.74 -1.53 18.61
C SER A 106 -7.04 -2.85 18.28
N VAL A 107 -7.17 -3.87 19.12
CA VAL A 107 -6.65 -5.21 18.83
C VAL A 107 -7.33 -5.80 17.59
N VAL A 108 -8.66 -5.76 17.53
CA VAL A 108 -9.41 -6.26 16.37
C VAL A 108 -9.03 -5.49 15.10
N ALA A 109 -8.86 -4.17 15.17
CA ALA A 109 -8.46 -3.33 14.05
C ALA A 109 -7.05 -3.65 13.53
N THR A 110 -6.16 -4.14 14.38
CA THR A 110 -4.78 -4.48 14.01
C THR A 110 -4.70 -5.83 13.29
N VAL A 111 -5.62 -6.77 13.58
CA VAL A 111 -5.60 -8.14 13.02
C VAL A 111 -5.51 -8.17 11.49
N PRO A 112 -6.32 -7.42 10.71
CA PRO A 112 -6.24 -7.45 9.25
C PRO A 112 -4.87 -7.04 8.72
N ILE A 113 -4.25 -6.00 9.31
CA ILE A 113 -2.92 -5.54 8.92
C ILE A 113 -1.88 -6.64 9.19
N VAL A 114 -1.92 -7.22 10.39
CA VAL A 114 -1.00 -8.30 10.78
C VAL A 114 -1.12 -9.48 9.81
N ILE A 115 -2.34 -9.91 9.49
CA ILE A 115 -2.57 -11.01 8.55
C ILE A 115 -1.97 -10.67 7.18
N VAL A 116 -2.24 -9.48 6.64
CA VAL A 116 -1.69 -9.05 5.34
C VAL A 116 -0.17 -9.04 5.36
N VAL A 117 0.44 -8.47 6.41
CA VAL A 117 1.91 -8.41 6.55
C VAL A 117 2.51 -9.81 6.66
N LEU A 118 1.95 -10.71 7.48
CA LEU A 118 2.45 -12.07 7.64
C LEU A 118 2.38 -12.89 6.34
N ILE A 119 1.30 -12.76 5.57
CA ILE A 119 1.16 -13.43 4.28
C ILE A 119 2.15 -12.88 3.26
N CYS A 120 2.35 -11.57 3.26
CA CYS A 120 3.07 -10.86 2.22
C CYS A 120 4.54 -10.55 2.57
N GLN A 121 5.00 -10.87 3.80
CA GLN A 121 6.34 -10.51 4.31
C GLN A 121 7.49 -10.89 3.35
N LYS A 122 7.43 -12.08 2.74
CA LYS A 122 8.47 -12.53 1.79
C LYS A 122 8.56 -11.64 0.55
N LYS A 123 7.42 -11.15 0.06
CA LYS A 123 7.36 -10.27 -1.12
C LYS A 123 7.76 -8.84 -0.76
N ILE A 124 7.40 -8.37 0.45
CA ILE A 124 7.79 -7.05 0.96
C ILE A 124 9.30 -6.96 1.08
N VAL A 125 9.94 -7.96 1.71
CA VAL A 125 11.40 -7.98 1.89
C VAL A 125 12.12 -8.00 0.54
N SER A 126 11.68 -8.84 -0.40
CA SER A 126 12.29 -8.90 -1.73
C SER A 126 12.15 -7.57 -2.52
N GLY A 127 11.01 -6.89 -2.39
CA GLY A 127 10.79 -5.60 -3.06
C GLY A 127 11.59 -4.44 -2.45
N LEU A 128 11.77 -4.43 -1.12
CA LEU A 128 12.54 -3.38 -0.43
C LEU A 128 14.05 -3.57 -0.60
N THR A 129 14.54 -4.82 -0.59
CA THR A 129 15.97 -5.11 -0.74
C THR A 129 16.46 -4.86 -2.16
N SER A 130 15.63 -5.10 -3.18
CA SER A 130 15.99 -4.82 -4.57
C SER A 130 16.22 -3.31 -4.83
N GLY A 131 15.52 -2.44 -4.10
CA GLY A 131 15.71 -0.98 -4.20
C GLY A 131 16.83 -0.41 -3.32
N ALA A 132 17.30 -1.16 -2.32
CA ALA A 132 18.28 -0.69 -1.34
C ALA A 132 19.73 -1.08 -1.66
N VAL A 133 19.95 -2.05 -2.55
CA VAL A 133 21.29 -2.50 -2.96
C VAL A 133 21.74 -1.72 -4.20
N LYS A 134 21.99 -0.43 -4.04
CA LYS A 134 22.90 0.35 -4.87
C LYS A 134 24.05 0.80 -3.96
N GLY A 135 25.01 -0.06 -3.79
CA GLY A 135 26.29 0.17 -3.18
C GLY A 135 27.34 -0.53 -4.02
#